data_4663739fdb33e510cb70bd0a3ba20c03
#
_entry.id   4663739fdb33e510cb70bd0a3ba20c03
#
_cell.length_a   1.000
_cell.length_b   1.000
_cell.length_c   1.000
_cell.angle_alpha   90.00
_cell.angle_beta   90.00
_cell.angle_gamma   90.00
#
_symmetry.space_group_name_H-M   'P 1'
#
loop_
_entity.id
_entity.type
_entity.pdbx_description
1 polymer ?
#
loop_
_entity_poly.entity_id
_entity_poly.type
_entity_poly.pdbx_seq_one_letter_code
_entity_poly.pdbx_strand_id
1 'polypeptide(L)'
;MDPEAQKILLQVGKIAAQVRREGALKLSKPGTSYLQVMDHCEKRIKELGGQIAWVQMAVNDVAAHFCPTDDDTSASAEGQVIKVDMGIHIDGYLADNAMTVVVGSSDKHKKMVKAAQNALKAAIKLVRPGTPLWQLGEAQFSEAEALGFTTVKNLSGHTIERYKVHGGVSIPSFNNKDKKELKEGWQIAIEPFVTDGQGLIREKGPATIFMLEKEKGVR
;
A
#
# COMPACT_ATOMS: atom_id res chain seq x y z
N MET A 1 7.55 0.41 22.33
CA MET A 1 8.50 0.76 21.25
C MET A 1 9.52 1.76 21.81
N ASP A 2 10.80 1.56 21.52
CA ASP A 2 11.88 2.45 21.91
C ASP A 2 11.72 3.87 21.31
N PRO A 3 12.00 4.96 22.05
CA PRO A 3 11.86 6.35 21.56
C PRO A 3 12.67 6.65 20.30
N GLU A 4 13.89 6.09 20.15
CA GLU A 4 14.69 6.30 18.95
C GLU A 4 14.04 5.61 17.73
N ALA A 5 13.54 4.38 17.90
CA ALA A 5 12.78 3.69 16.87
C ALA A 5 11.52 4.49 16.43
N GLN A 6 10.82 5.11 17.37
CA GLN A 6 9.68 5.98 17.06
C GLN A 6 10.09 7.19 16.22
N LYS A 7 11.19 7.83 16.57
CA LYS A 7 11.71 8.99 15.83
C LYS A 7 12.08 8.61 14.40
N ILE A 8 12.76 7.47 14.22
CA ILE A 8 13.09 6.95 12.88
C ILE A 8 11.84 6.62 12.08
N LEU A 9 10.85 5.96 12.67
CA LEU A 9 9.58 5.64 12.02
C LEU A 9 8.80 6.90 11.59
N LEU A 10 8.81 7.95 12.41
CA LEU A 10 8.21 9.23 12.03
C LEU A 10 8.96 9.91 10.88
N GLN A 11 10.28 9.81 10.87
CA GLN A 11 11.09 10.35 9.78
C GLN A 11 10.83 9.60 8.47
N VAL A 12 10.91 8.28 8.46
CA VAL A 12 10.69 7.47 7.26
C VAL A 12 9.25 7.60 6.78
N GLY A 13 8.27 7.71 7.68
CA GLY A 13 6.87 7.97 7.33
C GLY A 13 6.66 9.32 6.64
N LYS A 14 7.41 10.37 7.01
CA LYS A 14 7.37 11.68 6.34
C LYS A 14 7.94 11.58 4.92
N ILE A 15 9.07 10.89 4.74
CA ILE A 15 9.67 10.65 3.41
C ILE A 15 8.67 9.90 2.53
N ALA A 16 8.12 8.80 3.04
CA ALA A 16 7.15 7.97 2.32
C ALA A 16 5.89 8.77 1.91
N ALA A 17 5.33 9.55 2.82
CA ALA A 17 4.16 10.38 2.54
C ALA A 17 4.44 11.47 1.49
N GLN A 18 5.65 12.03 1.46
CA GLN A 18 6.06 13.03 0.48
C GLN A 18 6.22 12.38 -0.91
N VAL A 19 7.07 11.35 -1.02
CA VAL A 19 7.39 10.73 -2.32
C VAL A 19 6.16 10.10 -2.95
N ARG A 20 5.33 9.41 -2.16
CA ARG A 20 4.04 8.87 -2.61
C ARG A 20 3.15 9.95 -3.25
N ARG A 21 3.05 11.14 -2.63
CA ARG A 21 2.27 12.25 -3.21
C ARG A 21 2.89 12.78 -4.48
N GLU A 22 4.21 12.90 -4.55
CA GLU A 22 4.92 13.33 -5.76
C GLU A 22 4.64 12.36 -6.93
N GLY A 23 4.78 11.05 -6.71
CA GLY A 23 4.50 10.01 -7.70
C GLY A 23 3.03 9.99 -8.14
N ALA A 24 2.10 10.01 -7.19
CA ALA A 24 0.67 10.02 -7.47
C ALA A 24 0.24 11.26 -8.27
N LEU A 25 0.78 12.45 -7.94
CA LEU A 25 0.49 13.69 -8.68
C LEU A 25 1.01 13.64 -10.12
N LYS A 26 2.17 13.03 -10.35
CA LYS A 26 2.68 12.83 -11.72
C LYS A 26 1.77 11.89 -12.51
N LEU A 27 1.42 10.74 -11.95
CA LEU A 27 0.57 9.73 -12.59
C LEU A 27 -0.88 10.18 -12.81
N SER A 28 -1.35 11.20 -12.09
CA SER A 28 -2.69 11.76 -12.32
C SER A 28 -2.83 12.50 -13.65
N LYS A 29 -1.74 12.77 -14.36
CA LYS A 29 -1.72 13.44 -15.66
C LYS A 29 -1.66 12.38 -16.76
N PRO A 30 -2.55 12.41 -17.76
CA PRO A 30 -2.47 11.50 -18.92
C PRO A 30 -1.13 11.63 -19.66
N GLY A 31 -0.64 10.52 -20.23
CA GLY A 31 0.61 10.46 -20.97
C GLY A 31 1.88 10.40 -20.13
N THR A 32 1.76 10.24 -18.81
CA THR A 32 2.92 10.13 -17.92
C THR A 32 3.45 8.69 -17.93
N SER A 33 4.73 8.50 -18.28
CA SER A 33 5.40 7.20 -18.29
C SER A 33 5.45 6.58 -16.90
N TYR A 34 5.07 5.31 -16.80
CA TYR A 34 5.11 4.56 -15.54
C TYR A 34 6.53 4.41 -15.03
N LEU A 35 7.45 3.97 -15.90
CA LEU A 35 8.87 3.80 -15.57
C LEU A 35 9.47 5.10 -15.04
N GLN A 36 9.30 6.23 -15.76
CA GLN A 36 9.84 7.52 -15.32
C GLN A 36 9.32 7.96 -13.95
N VAL A 37 8.09 7.60 -13.58
CA VAL A 37 7.57 7.95 -12.24
C VAL A 37 8.16 7.04 -11.18
N MET A 38 8.35 5.74 -11.45
CA MET A 38 9.00 4.83 -10.51
C MET A 38 10.45 5.26 -10.26
N ASP A 39 11.22 5.53 -11.31
CA ASP A 39 12.59 6.06 -11.23
C ASP A 39 12.66 7.37 -10.41
N HIS A 40 11.70 8.28 -10.68
CA HIS A 40 11.60 9.51 -9.90
C HIS A 40 11.38 9.22 -8.41
N CYS A 41 10.47 8.31 -8.08
CA CYS A 41 10.19 7.96 -6.68
C CYS A 41 11.43 7.35 -6.01
N GLU A 42 12.12 6.43 -6.66
CA GLU A 42 13.34 5.82 -6.16
C GLU A 42 14.45 6.85 -5.93
N LYS A 43 14.66 7.74 -6.88
CA LYS A 43 15.63 8.84 -6.75
C LYS A 43 15.27 9.74 -5.57
N ARG A 44 14.00 10.13 -5.44
CA ARG A 44 13.53 11.01 -4.35
C ARG A 44 13.68 10.38 -2.97
N ILE A 45 13.41 9.06 -2.85
CA ILE A 45 13.65 8.34 -1.60
C ILE A 45 15.11 8.47 -1.15
N LYS A 46 16.05 8.21 -2.06
CA LYS A 46 17.49 8.30 -1.79
C LYS A 46 17.93 9.72 -1.43
N GLU A 47 17.46 10.74 -2.18
CA GLU A 47 17.76 12.16 -1.92
C GLU A 47 17.27 12.63 -0.56
N LEU A 48 16.18 12.07 -0.04
CA LEU A 48 15.62 12.39 1.26
C LEU A 48 16.23 11.57 2.42
N GLY A 49 17.20 10.70 2.11
CA GLY A 49 17.90 9.88 3.11
C GLY A 49 17.20 8.57 3.47
N GLY A 50 16.20 8.16 2.69
CA GLY A 50 15.57 6.84 2.81
C GLY A 50 16.28 5.77 1.99
N GLN A 51 16.03 4.52 2.34
CA GLN A 51 16.43 3.34 1.58
C GLN A 51 15.18 2.68 0.98
N ILE A 52 15.30 2.12 -0.20
CA ILE A 52 14.18 1.51 -0.92
C ILE A 52 14.00 0.08 -0.43
N ALA A 53 12.80 -0.28 0.02
CA ALA A 53 12.38 -1.66 0.16
C ALA A 53 11.66 -2.11 -1.13
N TRP A 54 10.72 -1.32 -1.63
CA TRP A 54 10.09 -1.47 -2.96
C TRP A 54 9.51 -0.14 -3.43
N VAL A 55 9.37 0.01 -4.75
CA VAL A 55 8.54 1.02 -5.41
C VAL A 55 7.76 0.29 -6.50
N GLN A 56 6.46 0.25 -6.37
CA GLN A 56 5.58 -0.46 -7.29
C GLN A 56 4.31 0.33 -7.55
N MET A 57 3.55 -0.14 -8.52
CA MET A 57 2.27 0.44 -8.86
C MET A 57 1.23 -0.64 -9.20
N ALA A 58 0.01 -0.24 -9.39
CA ALA A 58 -1.03 -1.10 -9.93
C ALA A 58 -2.04 -0.28 -10.73
N VAL A 59 -2.50 -0.80 -11.85
CA VAL A 59 -3.36 -0.09 -12.80
C VAL A 59 -4.68 -0.84 -12.95
N ASN A 60 -5.79 -0.12 -12.79
CA ASN A 60 -7.16 -0.60 -12.96
C ASN A 60 -7.46 -1.84 -12.10
N ASP A 61 -7.69 -3.00 -12.73
CA ASP A 61 -8.03 -4.27 -12.07
C ASP A 61 -6.82 -5.02 -11.49
N VAL A 62 -5.61 -4.55 -11.74
CA VAL A 62 -4.43 -5.05 -11.06
C VAL A 62 -4.46 -4.57 -9.60
N ALA A 63 -4.47 -5.50 -8.66
CA ALA A 63 -4.55 -5.15 -7.24
C ALA A 63 -3.23 -4.59 -6.71
N ALA A 64 -2.10 -5.25 -6.98
CA ALA A 64 -0.77 -4.91 -6.49
C ALA A 64 0.33 -5.56 -7.34
N HIS A 65 1.59 -5.28 -6.99
CA HIS A 65 2.79 -5.98 -7.45
C HIS A 65 3.10 -5.86 -8.96
N PHE A 66 2.73 -4.75 -9.57
CA PHE A 66 3.21 -4.41 -10.89
C PHE A 66 4.40 -3.44 -10.77
N CYS A 67 5.51 -3.81 -11.37
CA CYS A 67 6.70 -2.96 -11.49
C CYS A 67 7.06 -2.87 -12.98
N PRO A 68 7.08 -1.66 -13.59
CA PRO A 68 7.51 -1.51 -14.97
C PRO A 68 8.97 -1.96 -15.11
N THR A 69 9.26 -2.66 -16.20
CA THR A 69 10.61 -3.07 -16.58
C THR A 69 11.34 -1.94 -17.35
N ASP A 70 12.66 -2.04 -17.51
CA ASP A 70 13.47 -1.00 -18.16
C ASP A 70 13.06 -0.70 -19.61
N ASP A 71 12.37 -1.63 -20.26
CA ASP A 71 11.82 -1.51 -21.62
C ASP A 71 10.31 -1.18 -21.63
N ASP A 72 9.69 -0.93 -20.48
CA ASP A 72 8.27 -0.59 -20.40
C ASP A 72 8.01 0.83 -20.96
N THR A 73 7.21 0.88 -22.00
CA THR A 73 6.78 2.12 -22.66
C THR A 73 5.39 2.58 -22.24
N SER A 74 4.77 1.89 -21.30
CA SER A 74 3.42 2.20 -20.84
C SER A 74 3.34 3.56 -20.16
N ALA A 75 2.20 4.22 -20.35
CA ALA A 75 1.91 5.52 -19.78
C ALA A 75 0.47 5.60 -19.25
N SER A 76 0.26 6.53 -18.34
CA SER A 76 -1.07 6.81 -17.78
C SER A 76 -2.03 7.32 -18.86
N ALA A 77 -3.26 6.83 -18.85
CA ALA A 77 -4.32 7.24 -19.76
C ALA A 77 -5.54 7.77 -19.01
N GLU A 78 -6.28 8.70 -19.63
CA GLU A 78 -7.49 9.29 -19.07
C GLU A 78 -8.45 8.22 -18.52
N GLY A 79 -8.93 8.42 -17.31
CA GLY A 79 -9.89 7.54 -16.64
C GLY A 79 -9.30 6.30 -15.97
N GLN A 80 -8.01 6.03 -16.10
CA GLN A 80 -7.37 4.95 -15.36
C GLN A 80 -7.35 5.22 -13.86
N VAL A 81 -7.40 4.16 -13.08
CA VAL A 81 -7.14 4.17 -11.64
C VAL A 81 -5.77 3.60 -11.40
N ILE A 82 -4.88 4.38 -10.80
CA ILE A 82 -3.50 3.97 -10.56
C ILE A 82 -3.20 4.08 -9.07
N LYS A 83 -2.67 3.00 -8.50
CA LYS A 83 -2.06 2.99 -7.16
C LYS A 83 -0.55 3.14 -7.28
N VAL A 84 0.01 3.99 -6.47
CA VAL A 84 1.45 4.06 -6.19
C VAL A 84 1.64 3.47 -4.81
N ASP A 85 2.52 2.50 -4.68
CA ASP A 85 2.76 1.74 -3.47
C ASP A 85 4.27 1.63 -3.24
N MET A 86 4.71 1.94 -2.03
CA MET A 86 6.13 1.95 -1.73
C MET A 86 6.42 1.61 -0.28
N GLY A 87 7.48 0.82 -0.11
CA GLY A 87 8.13 0.57 1.14
C GLY A 87 9.47 1.31 1.20
N ILE A 88 9.64 2.09 2.24
CA ILE A 88 10.85 2.87 2.49
C ILE A 88 11.36 2.53 3.88
N HIS A 89 12.67 2.45 4.07
CA HIS A 89 13.21 2.24 5.39
C HIS A 89 14.41 3.14 5.69
N ILE A 90 14.69 3.30 6.98
CA ILE A 90 15.95 3.80 7.54
C ILE A 90 16.37 2.76 8.57
N ASP A 91 17.52 2.14 8.37
CA ASP A 91 18.04 1.07 9.24
C ASP A 91 17.03 -0.07 9.50
N GLY A 92 16.23 -0.41 8.49
CA GLY A 92 15.22 -1.46 8.57
C GLY A 92 13.92 -1.07 9.26
N TYR A 93 13.78 0.14 9.77
CA TYR A 93 12.50 0.70 10.22
C TYR A 93 11.70 1.13 9.00
N LEU A 94 10.67 0.37 8.68
CA LEU A 94 9.91 0.46 7.44
C LEU A 94 8.73 1.43 7.56
N ALA A 95 8.44 2.14 6.48
CA ALA A 95 7.13 2.75 6.23
C ALA A 95 6.55 2.14 4.97
N ASP A 96 5.40 1.51 5.11
CA ASP A 96 4.59 0.92 4.07
C ASP A 96 3.42 1.84 3.78
N ASN A 97 3.28 2.33 2.55
CA ASN A 97 2.19 3.21 2.22
C ASN A 97 1.86 3.26 0.73
N ALA A 98 0.57 3.39 0.45
CA ALA A 98 0.07 3.52 -0.91
C ALA A 98 -0.89 4.70 -1.08
N MET A 99 -1.10 5.11 -2.32
CA MET A 99 -2.08 6.12 -2.70
C MET A 99 -2.67 5.81 -4.07
N THR A 100 -3.99 5.93 -4.18
CA THR A 100 -4.71 5.73 -5.43
C THR A 100 -5.11 7.08 -6.02
N VAL A 101 -4.90 7.25 -7.32
CA VAL A 101 -5.35 8.40 -8.10
C VAL A 101 -6.19 7.95 -9.29
N VAL A 102 -7.08 8.82 -9.75
CA VAL A 102 -7.78 8.71 -11.04
C VAL A 102 -7.08 9.65 -12.00
N VAL A 103 -6.69 9.13 -13.16
CA VAL A 103 -5.97 9.89 -14.18
C VAL A 103 -6.94 10.85 -14.89
N GLY A 104 -6.54 12.10 -14.99
CA GLY A 104 -7.32 13.14 -15.66
C GLY A 104 -8.56 13.58 -14.87
N SER A 105 -9.65 13.85 -15.59
CA SER A 105 -10.87 14.44 -15.02
C SER A 105 -12.02 13.47 -14.78
N SER A 106 -11.84 12.19 -15.07
CA SER A 106 -12.89 11.18 -14.95
C SER A 106 -13.43 11.05 -13.53
N ASP A 107 -14.75 11.04 -13.39
CA ASP A 107 -15.42 10.81 -12.10
C ASP A 107 -15.75 9.33 -11.84
N LYS A 108 -15.57 8.47 -12.83
CA LYS A 108 -16.01 7.08 -12.79
C LYS A 108 -15.56 6.33 -11.54
N HIS A 109 -14.31 6.54 -11.11
CA HIS A 109 -13.72 5.79 -10.00
C HIS A 109 -13.50 6.61 -8.73
N LYS A 110 -13.81 7.90 -8.73
CA LYS A 110 -13.62 8.78 -7.57
C LYS A 110 -14.38 8.28 -6.33
N LYS A 111 -15.59 7.73 -6.53
CA LYS A 111 -16.41 7.17 -5.46
C LYS A 111 -15.75 5.94 -4.82
N MET A 112 -15.12 5.07 -5.63
CA MET A 112 -14.39 3.88 -5.14
C MET A 112 -13.11 4.28 -4.37
N VAL A 113 -12.35 5.25 -4.89
CA VAL A 113 -11.19 5.81 -4.18
C VAL A 113 -11.61 6.40 -2.84
N LYS A 114 -12.75 7.11 -2.82
CA LYS A 114 -13.31 7.65 -1.57
C LYS A 114 -13.71 6.55 -0.59
N ALA A 115 -14.27 5.45 -1.06
CA ALA A 115 -14.61 4.29 -0.23
C ALA A 115 -13.37 3.71 0.45
N ALA A 116 -12.27 3.50 -0.29
CA ALA A 116 -11.00 3.03 0.27
C ALA A 116 -10.42 4.01 1.32
N GLN A 117 -10.49 5.32 1.05
CA GLN A 117 -10.06 6.35 2.01
C GLN A 117 -10.91 6.36 3.28
N ASN A 118 -12.23 6.17 3.17
CA ASN A 118 -13.12 6.09 4.31
C ASN A 118 -12.84 4.84 5.13
N ALA A 119 -12.70 3.68 4.45
CA ALA A 119 -12.37 2.40 5.05
C ALA A 119 -11.07 2.49 5.90
N LEU A 120 -10.01 3.06 5.33
CA LEU A 120 -8.75 3.29 6.05
C LEU A 120 -8.96 4.18 7.28
N LYS A 121 -9.65 5.30 7.13
CA LYS A 121 -9.91 6.23 8.24
C LYS A 121 -10.73 5.61 9.36
N ALA A 122 -11.72 4.79 9.02
CA ALA A 122 -12.56 4.10 10.00
C ALA A 122 -11.74 3.08 10.81
N ALA A 123 -10.90 2.28 10.15
CA ALA A 123 -10.02 1.34 10.82
C ALA A 123 -9.01 2.04 11.74
N ILE A 124 -8.36 3.11 11.27
CA ILE A 124 -7.38 3.89 12.06
C ILE A 124 -7.99 4.39 13.38
N LYS A 125 -9.26 4.82 13.40
CA LYS A 125 -9.93 5.28 14.62
C LYS A 125 -10.07 4.20 15.70
N LEU A 126 -9.99 2.94 15.32
CA LEU A 126 -10.09 1.80 16.24
C LEU A 126 -8.72 1.28 16.69
N VAL A 127 -7.62 1.81 16.15
CA VAL A 127 -6.27 1.34 16.48
C VAL A 127 -5.91 1.74 17.90
N ARG A 128 -5.94 0.76 18.79
CA ARG A 128 -5.46 0.84 20.18
C ARG A 128 -5.16 -0.57 20.72
N PRO A 129 -4.27 -0.74 21.68
CA PRO A 129 -4.05 -2.03 22.31
C PRO A 129 -5.36 -2.63 22.84
N GLY A 130 -5.53 -3.95 22.68
CA GLY A 130 -6.74 -4.67 23.07
C GLY A 130 -7.87 -4.66 22.04
N THR A 131 -7.77 -3.92 20.94
CA THR A 131 -8.78 -3.98 19.88
C THR A 131 -8.67 -5.29 19.11
N PRO A 132 -9.74 -6.11 19.03
CA PRO A 132 -9.74 -7.31 18.21
C PRO A 132 -9.59 -6.99 16.73
N LEU A 133 -8.79 -7.78 15.99
CA LEU A 133 -8.46 -7.50 14.58
C LEU A 133 -9.69 -7.50 13.67
N TRP A 134 -10.69 -8.37 13.96
CA TRP A 134 -11.92 -8.40 13.18
C TRP A 134 -12.68 -7.05 13.17
N GLN A 135 -12.54 -6.23 14.24
CA GLN A 135 -13.19 -4.92 14.29
C GLN A 135 -12.60 -3.93 13.29
N LEU A 136 -11.29 -4.01 13.05
CA LEU A 136 -10.65 -3.20 12.01
C LEU A 136 -11.17 -3.61 10.62
N GLY A 137 -11.31 -4.93 10.42
CA GLY A 137 -11.86 -5.48 9.18
C GLY A 137 -13.31 -5.09 8.94
N GLU A 138 -14.15 -5.22 9.97
CA GLU A 138 -15.56 -4.80 9.91
C GLU A 138 -15.71 -3.32 9.58
N ALA A 139 -14.93 -2.47 10.21
CA ALA A 139 -14.96 -1.02 9.93
C ALA A 139 -14.57 -0.70 8.49
N GLN A 140 -13.58 -1.38 7.94
CA GLN A 140 -13.20 -1.22 6.54
C GLN A 140 -14.31 -1.67 5.59
N PHE A 141 -14.86 -2.85 5.84
CA PHE A 141 -15.91 -3.43 5.02
C PHE A 141 -17.18 -2.55 5.00
N SER A 142 -17.65 -2.12 6.19
CA SER A 142 -18.86 -1.30 6.32
C SER A 142 -18.77 0.03 5.56
N GLU A 143 -17.61 0.68 5.57
CA GLU A 143 -17.42 1.94 4.82
C GLU A 143 -17.39 1.71 3.30
N ALA A 144 -16.84 0.59 2.84
CA ALA A 144 -16.87 0.24 1.43
C ALA A 144 -18.31 -0.10 0.99
N GLU A 145 -19.02 -0.91 1.77
CA GLU A 145 -20.40 -1.33 1.50
C GLU A 145 -21.37 -0.13 1.47
N ALA A 146 -21.21 0.83 2.37
CA ALA A 146 -22.02 2.05 2.41
C ALA A 146 -21.94 2.88 1.13
N LEU A 147 -20.89 2.71 0.33
CA LEU A 147 -20.71 3.33 -0.98
C LEU A 147 -20.99 2.38 -2.16
N GLY A 148 -21.48 1.15 -1.88
CA GLY A 148 -21.86 0.16 -2.91
C GLY A 148 -20.69 -0.65 -3.45
N PHE A 149 -19.59 -0.76 -2.68
CA PHE A 149 -18.40 -1.55 -3.02
C PHE A 149 -18.19 -2.67 -2.01
N THR A 150 -17.22 -3.52 -2.25
CA THR A 150 -16.75 -4.53 -1.28
C THR A 150 -15.24 -4.44 -1.09
N THR A 151 -14.74 -5.02 -0.01
CA THR A 151 -13.29 -5.18 0.19
C THR A 151 -12.81 -6.50 -0.41
N VAL A 152 -11.54 -6.53 -0.83
CA VAL A 152 -10.89 -7.76 -1.30
C VAL A 152 -10.52 -8.61 -0.10
N LYS A 153 -11.11 -9.81 0.01
CA LYS A 153 -11.04 -10.66 1.21
C LYS A 153 -9.79 -11.52 1.31
N ASN A 154 -9.12 -11.79 0.20
CA ASN A 154 -7.88 -12.56 0.16
C ASN A 154 -6.62 -11.68 0.03
N LEU A 155 -6.75 -10.40 0.32
CA LEU A 155 -5.68 -9.48 0.67
C LEU A 155 -5.88 -8.95 2.08
N SER A 156 -4.82 -8.62 2.76
CA SER A 156 -4.85 -8.10 4.13
C SER A 156 -3.69 -7.14 4.36
N GLY A 157 -3.87 -6.18 5.26
CA GLY A 157 -2.76 -5.53 5.91
C GLY A 157 -2.01 -6.52 6.82
N HIS A 158 -0.96 -6.05 7.48
CA HIS A 158 -0.08 -6.91 8.26
C HIS A 158 0.66 -6.15 9.36
N THR A 159 1.26 -6.88 10.29
CA THR A 159 2.28 -6.33 11.18
C THR A 159 3.58 -6.15 10.40
N ILE A 160 4.39 -5.19 10.82
CA ILE A 160 5.72 -4.89 10.27
C ILE A 160 6.74 -5.04 11.40
N GLU A 161 7.88 -5.66 11.09
CA GLU A 161 9.02 -5.75 11.99
C GLU A 161 10.26 -5.13 11.32
N ARG A 162 11.29 -4.84 12.11
CA ARG A 162 12.53 -4.30 11.56
C ARG A 162 13.13 -5.24 10.50
N TYR A 163 13.40 -4.73 9.31
CA TYR A 163 13.83 -5.47 8.10
C TYR A 163 12.85 -6.54 7.62
N LYS A 164 11.60 -6.53 8.08
CA LYS A 164 10.62 -7.54 7.70
C LYS A 164 9.27 -6.90 7.42
N VAL A 165 8.89 -6.89 6.16
CA VAL A 165 7.65 -6.28 5.68
C VAL A 165 6.42 -6.96 6.29
N HIS A 166 6.34 -8.29 6.17
CA HIS A 166 5.23 -9.08 6.69
C HIS A 166 5.60 -9.73 8.03
N GLY A 167 5.21 -9.10 9.14
CA GLY A 167 5.55 -9.53 10.51
C GLY A 167 4.79 -10.76 11.01
N GLY A 168 3.93 -11.37 10.18
CA GLY A 168 3.28 -12.65 10.46
C GLY A 168 1.89 -12.57 11.10
N VAL A 169 1.36 -11.36 11.36
CA VAL A 169 -0.04 -11.18 11.77
C VAL A 169 -0.77 -10.39 10.69
N SER A 170 -1.83 -10.97 10.13
CA SER A 170 -2.68 -10.32 9.13
C SER A 170 -3.67 -9.35 9.79
N ILE A 171 -3.89 -8.19 9.17
CA ILE A 171 -4.91 -7.20 9.54
C ILE A 171 -6.03 -7.32 8.48
N PRO A 172 -7.19 -7.91 8.81
CA PRO A 172 -8.21 -8.22 7.83
C PRO A 172 -8.89 -6.95 7.29
N SER A 173 -9.46 -7.05 6.08
CA SER A 173 -10.28 -6.01 5.45
C SER A 173 -11.79 -6.27 5.56
N PHE A 174 -12.20 -7.30 6.29
CA PHE A 174 -13.59 -7.69 6.56
C PHE A 174 -13.68 -8.41 7.90
N ASN A 175 -14.90 -8.65 8.41
CA ASN A 175 -15.10 -9.41 9.64
C ASN A 175 -14.80 -10.90 9.39
N ASN A 176 -13.58 -11.31 9.68
CA ASN A 176 -13.12 -12.70 9.61
C ASN A 176 -13.25 -13.45 10.93
N LYS A 177 -13.87 -12.82 11.95
CA LYS A 177 -14.04 -13.35 13.32
C LYS A 177 -12.72 -13.58 14.08
N ASP A 178 -11.59 -13.07 13.61
CA ASP A 178 -10.31 -13.17 14.32
C ASP A 178 -10.34 -12.32 15.59
N LYS A 179 -10.33 -12.99 16.72
CA LYS A 179 -10.35 -12.38 18.06
C LYS A 179 -8.97 -11.98 18.56
N LYS A 180 -7.92 -12.18 17.79
CA LYS A 180 -6.58 -11.70 18.14
C LYS A 180 -6.62 -10.19 18.32
N GLU A 181 -5.96 -9.69 19.35
CA GLU A 181 -5.98 -8.28 19.71
C GLU A 181 -4.70 -7.56 19.27
N LEU A 182 -4.84 -6.28 18.92
CA LEU A 182 -3.71 -5.39 18.73
C LEU A 182 -2.90 -5.29 20.03
N LYS A 183 -1.58 -5.34 19.90
CA LYS A 183 -0.66 -5.19 21.03
C LYS A 183 0.05 -3.85 20.97
N GLU A 184 0.35 -3.32 22.17
CA GLU A 184 1.19 -2.13 22.28
C GLU A 184 2.56 -2.38 21.63
N GLY A 185 3.06 -1.36 20.95
CA GLY A 185 4.35 -1.41 20.26
C GLY A 185 4.33 -2.11 18.90
N TRP A 186 3.21 -2.68 18.45
CA TRP A 186 3.10 -3.17 17.09
C TRP A 186 3.10 -2.03 16.08
N GLN A 187 3.86 -2.20 15.03
CA GLN A 187 3.71 -1.45 13.79
C GLN A 187 2.84 -2.26 12.85
N ILE A 188 1.85 -1.63 12.22
CA ILE A 188 0.89 -2.28 11.33
C ILE A 188 0.69 -1.50 10.05
N ALA A 189 0.48 -2.22 8.94
CA ALA A 189 -0.09 -1.70 7.71
C ALA A 189 -1.59 -2.01 7.68
N ILE A 190 -2.41 -1.02 7.34
CA ILE A 190 -3.85 -1.17 7.12
C ILE A 190 -4.11 -0.86 5.66
N GLU A 191 -4.57 -1.85 4.91
CA GLU A 191 -4.61 -1.83 3.45
C GLU A 191 -6.01 -2.19 2.91
N PRO A 192 -6.95 -1.25 2.90
CA PRO A 192 -8.26 -1.51 2.31
C PRO A 192 -8.18 -1.53 0.79
N PHE A 193 -8.21 -2.72 0.20
CA PHE A 193 -8.42 -2.92 -1.24
C PHE A 193 -9.92 -2.96 -1.50
N VAL A 194 -10.45 -1.95 -2.20
CA VAL A 194 -11.87 -1.80 -2.49
C VAL A 194 -12.13 -2.09 -3.96
N THR A 195 -13.19 -2.84 -4.25
CA THR A 195 -13.55 -3.27 -5.60
C THR A 195 -15.07 -3.21 -5.82
N ASP A 196 -15.47 -3.07 -7.07
CA ASP A 196 -16.84 -3.27 -7.56
C ASP A 196 -17.09 -4.72 -8.05
N GLY A 197 -16.07 -5.59 -7.95
CA GLY A 197 -16.14 -7.01 -8.31
C GLY A 197 -16.51 -7.90 -7.12
N GLN A 198 -16.11 -9.18 -7.19
CA GLN A 198 -16.50 -10.21 -6.21
C GLN A 198 -15.74 -10.12 -4.86
N GLY A 199 -14.78 -9.21 -4.71
CA GLY A 199 -13.97 -9.10 -3.50
C GLY A 199 -12.90 -10.19 -3.37
N LEU A 200 -12.41 -10.70 -4.49
CA LEU A 200 -11.34 -11.68 -4.55
C LEU A 200 -10.36 -11.32 -5.65
N ILE A 201 -9.06 -11.51 -5.39
CA ILE A 201 -8.01 -11.46 -6.40
C ILE A 201 -7.54 -12.87 -6.74
N ARG A 202 -6.89 -12.98 -7.90
CA ARG A 202 -6.14 -14.16 -8.33
C ARG A 202 -4.79 -13.73 -8.87
N GLU A 203 -3.80 -14.57 -8.73
CA GLU A 203 -2.49 -14.34 -9.35
C GLU A 203 -2.59 -14.45 -10.87
N LYS A 204 -1.90 -13.57 -11.57
CA LYS A 204 -1.85 -13.54 -13.03
C LYS A 204 -0.56 -12.85 -13.49
N GLY A 205 0.07 -13.41 -14.51
CA GLY A 205 1.29 -12.87 -15.11
C GLY A 205 2.58 -13.33 -14.42
N PRO A 206 3.74 -12.94 -14.93
CA PRO A 206 5.03 -13.25 -14.35
C PRO A 206 5.27 -12.45 -13.07
N ALA A 207 6.07 -12.98 -12.15
CA ALA A 207 6.59 -12.23 -11.02
C ALA A 207 7.62 -11.21 -11.53
N THR A 208 7.49 -9.96 -11.08
CA THR A 208 8.42 -8.85 -11.41
C THR A 208 9.11 -8.29 -10.17
N ILE A 209 8.72 -8.75 -8.99
CA ILE A 209 9.28 -8.34 -7.70
C ILE A 209 9.89 -9.57 -7.04
N PHE A 210 11.13 -9.44 -6.60
CA PHE A 210 11.90 -10.50 -5.99
C PHE A 210 12.50 -10.04 -4.68
N MET A 211 12.63 -10.96 -3.72
CA MET A 211 13.29 -10.72 -2.44
C MET A 211 14.46 -11.69 -2.28
N LEU A 212 15.61 -11.19 -1.84
CA LEU A 212 16.73 -12.03 -1.48
C LEU A 212 16.45 -12.70 -0.12
N GLU A 213 16.16 -14.00 -0.14
CA GLU A 213 15.92 -14.77 1.09
C GLU A 213 17.20 -15.19 1.80
N LYS A 214 18.24 -15.49 1.05
CA LYS A 214 19.51 -16.01 1.59
C LYS A 214 20.66 -15.72 0.64
N GLU A 215 21.73 -15.14 1.18
CA GLU A 215 22.99 -15.04 0.45
C GLU A 215 23.61 -16.45 0.28
N LYS A 216 23.76 -16.86 -0.96
CA LYS A 216 24.52 -18.06 -1.33
C LYS A 216 25.60 -17.64 -2.31
N GLY A 217 26.82 -18.12 -2.11
CA GLY A 217 27.88 -17.98 -3.11
C GLY A 217 27.42 -18.59 -4.44
N VAL A 218 27.39 -17.75 -5.47
CA VAL A 218 27.15 -18.20 -6.85
C VAL A 218 28.47 -18.78 -7.36
N ARG A 219 28.45 -20.04 -7.79
CA ARG A 219 29.60 -20.68 -8.45
C ARG A 219 29.55 -20.41 -9.94
#